data_15bc7db485524f5c13e9bbef6c5b6eda
#
_entry.id   15bc7db485524f5c13e9bbef6c5b6eda
#
_cell.length_a   1.000
_cell.length_b   1.000
_cell.length_c   1.000
_cell.angle_alpha   90.00
_cell.angle_beta   90.00
_cell.angle_gamma   90.00
#
_symmetry.space_group_name_H-M   'P 1'
#
loop_
_entity.id
_entity.type
_entity.pdbx_description
1 polymer ?
#
loop_
_entity_poly.entity_id
_entity_poly.type
_entity_poly.pdbx_seq_one_letter_code
_entity_poly.pdbx_strand_id
1 'polypeptide(L)'
;IAHLRAATSGASSIPNPHPWIFEGDSTYSFVHNVGASKDILYDLITENGLDEDWLIQNPPQTYGNGDWSADGWSSVVDSELIMLLIMKKIVQSQSVIEGLESAVTMMLDSGIYPSMLNFIFSDSKSLFIYGGNSGLKIMETDEYFSVMSSPPTDTQSQSWDPINSNELVVINKESINRYPTFASVSNDDPNIVFPDSPKLFSPYPNPFNGRLTINFDVGISQSATISIYSINGTKVFSKSISHADKNRGRIYWNPKNNFDENLSSGLYIVELSSEINSTSSKIMFIK
;
A
#
# COMPACT_ATOMS: atom_id res chain seq x y z
N ILE A 1 -8.84 -8.18 -20.07
CA ILE A 1 -8.85 -8.39 -18.62
C ILE A 1 -10.30 -8.34 -18.14
N ALA A 2 -10.72 -9.32 -17.34
CA ALA A 2 -12.01 -9.33 -16.65
C ALA A 2 -11.78 -9.45 -15.13
N HIS A 3 -12.53 -8.71 -14.32
CA HIS A 3 -12.43 -8.74 -12.88
C HIS A 3 -13.81 -8.84 -12.24
N LEU A 4 -14.01 -9.86 -11.42
CA LEU A 4 -15.18 -10.00 -10.56
C LEU A 4 -14.80 -9.51 -9.16
N ARG A 5 -15.54 -8.54 -8.64
CA ARG A 5 -15.21 -7.86 -7.39
C ARG A 5 -16.33 -8.00 -6.35
N ALA A 6 -15.96 -8.38 -5.13
CA ALA A 6 -16.74 -8.06 -3.95
C ALA A 6 -16.18 -6.76 -3.34
N ALA A 7 -16.98 -5.70 -3.30
CA ALA A 7 -16.52 -4.40 -2.80
C ALA A 7 -16.17 -4.48 -1.30
N THR A 8 -14.91 -4.20 -0.96
CA THR A 8 -14.42 -4.06 0.42
C THR A 8 -14.20 -2.61 0.82
N SER A 9 -14.04 -1.73 -0.17
CA SER A 9 -13.93 -0.27 -0.01
C SER A 9 -14.54 0.43 -1.23
N GLY A 10 -15.01 1.66 -1.05
CA GLY A 10 -15.65 2.45 -2.09
C GLY A 10 -17.03 1.92 -2.52
N ALA A 11 -17.66 2.58 -3.48
CA ALA A 11 -18.96 2.18 -4.01
C ALA A 11 -18.87 0.90 -4.86
N SER A 12 -19.91 0.08 -4.88
CA SER A 12 -20.00 -1.12 -5.72
C SER A 12 -20.50 -0.84 -7.14
N SER A 13 -20.64 0.44 -7.50
CA SER A 13 -21.14 0.94 -8.79
C SER A 13 -20.07 1.74 -9.52
N ILE A 14 -20.32 2.05 -10.78
CA ILE A 14 -19.51 3.00 -11.57
C ILE A 14 -19.42 4.35 -10.79
N PRO A 15 -18.22 4.97 -10.65
CA PRO A 15 -17.01 4.73 -11.41
C PRO A 15 -16.00 3.74 -10.78
N ASN A 16 -16.37 2.90 -9.84
CA ASN A 16 -15.48 2.01 -9.11
C ASN A 16 -15.41 0.53 -9.62
N PRO A 17 -15.70 0.16 -10.86
CA PRO A 17 -15.37 -1.16 -11.39
C PRO A 17 -13.94 -1.23 -11.90
N HIS A 18 -13.29 -2.37 -11.71
CA HIS A 18 -12.09 -2.73 -12.44
C HIS A 18 -12.46 -3.23 -13.86
N PRO A 19 -11.54 -3.15 -14.83
CA PRO A 19 -10.19 -2.58 -14.72
C PRO A 19 -10.19 -1.05 -14.68
N TRP A 20 -9.22 -0.49 -13.99
CA TRP A 20 -8.86 0.92 -14.10
C TRP A 20 -8.18 1.15 -15.45
N ILE A 21 -8.48 2.24 -16.11
CA ILE A 21 -7.90 2.61 -17.41
C ILE A 21 -7.17 3.93 -17.26
N PHE A 22 -5.95 3.98 -17.80
CA PHE A 22 -5.17 5.21 -17.92
C PHE A 22 -4.79 5.40 -19.38
N GLU A 23 -5.18 6.54 -19.93
CA GLU A 23 -4.87 6.93 -21.31
C GLU A 23 -3.62 7.81 -21.31
N GLY A 24 -2.60 7.41 -22.06
CA GLY A 24 -1.34 8.11 -22.26
C GLY A 24 -0.83 7.86 -23.68
N ASP A 25 0.47 7.64 -23.84
CA ASP A 25 1.06 7.20 -25.11
C ASP A 25 0.57 5.80 -25.54
N SER A 26 0.05 5.07 -24.61
CA SER A 26 -0.67 3.79 -24.76
C SER A 26 -1.85 3.76 -23.82
N THR A 27 -2.81 2.86 -24.07
CA THR A 27 -3.86 2.56 -23.12
C THR A 27 -3.35 1.53 -22.10
N TYR A 28 -3.33 1.91 -20.84
CA TYR A 28 -2.96 1.04 -19.74
C TYR A 28 -4.21 0.56 -19.00
N SER A 29 -4.18 -0.67 -18.52
CA SER A 29 -5.26 -1.20 -17.70
C SER A 29 -4.73 -1.91 -16.46
N PHE A 30 -5.49 -1.84 -15.37
CA PHE A 30 -5.07 -2.31 -14.05
C PHE A 30 -6.21 -2.97 -13.30
N VAL A 31 -5.94 -4.12 -12.72
CA VAL A 31 -6.81 -4.78 -11.75
C VAL A 31 -6.00 -5.16 -10.51
N HIS A 32 -6.60 -4.99 -9.36
CA HIS A 32 -5.95 -5.19 -8.08
C HIS A 32 -6.90 -5.91 -7.12
N ASN A 33 -6.35 -6.81 -6.33
CA ASN A 33 -7.06 -7.53 -5.28
C ASN A 33 -6.41 -7.26 -3.93
N VAL A 34 -7.24 -7.09 -2.89
CA VAL A 34 -6.89 -6.70 -1.52
C VAL A 34 -6.78 -5.18 -1.35
N GLY A 35 -6.74 -4.69 -0.13
CA GLY A 35 -6.74 -3.26 0.20
C GLY A 35 -5.39 -2.78 0.70
N ALA A 36 -4.94 -1.60 0.23
CA ALA A 36 -3.77 -0.89 0.69
C ALA A 36 -4.13 0.44 1.36
N SER A 37 -3.22 1.00 2.17
CA SER A 37 -3.44 2.30 2.82
C SER A 37 -3.43 3.44 1.82
N LYS A 38 -4.56 4.12 1.65
CA LYS A 38 -4.68 5.30 0.78
C LYS A 38 -3.76 6.44 1.18
N ASP A 39 -3.59 6.66 2.48
CA ASP A 39 -2.74 7.74 2.98
C ASP A 39 -1.26 7.50 2.68
N ILE A 40 -0.80 6.24 2.77
CA ILE A 40 0.56 5.89 2.35
C ILE A 40 0.73 6.10 0.85
N LEU A 41 -0.25 5.66 0.05
CA LEU A 41 -0.21 5.82 -1.40
C LEU A 41 -0.21 7.30 -1.80
N TYR A 42 -1.03 8.12 -1.15
CA TYR A 42 -1.04 9.56 -1.35
C TYR A 42 0.33 10.18 -1.08
N ASP A 43 0.92 9.87 0.07
CA ASP A 43 2.25 10.39 0.43
C ASP A 43 3.33 9.95 -0.56
N LEU A 44 3.27 8.71 -1.06
CA LEU A 44 4.21 8.22 -2.08
C LEU A 44 4.05 8.94 -3.42
N ILE A 45 2.82 9.20 -3.82
CA ILE A 45 2.53 9.92 -5.07
C ILE A 45 2.97 11.39 -4.95
N THR A 46 2.70 12.02 -3.82
CA THR A 46 2.94 13.45 -3.59
C THR A 46 4.27 13.75 -2.90
N GLU A 47 5.14 12.75 -2.72
CA GLU A 47 6.41 12.91 -2.01
C GLU A 47 6.22 13.56 -0.63
N ASN A 48 5.23 13.06 0.12
CA ASN A 48 4.79 13.58 1.42
C ASN A 48 4.19 15.00 1.34
N GLY A 49 3.48 15.30 0.27
CA GLY A 49 2.83 16.60 0.05
C GLY A 49 3.76 17.68 -0.51
N LEU A 50 4.96 17.32 -0.97
CA LEU A 50 5.91 18.25 -1.60
C LEU A 50 5.68 18.41 -3.11
N ASP A 51 5.09 17.40 -3.75
CA ASP A 51 4.78 17.39 -5.19
C ASP A 51 3.35 16.86 -5.42
N GLU A 52 2.40 17.77 -5.55
CA GLU A 52 1.00 17.44 -5.86
C GLU A 52 0.69 17.53 -7.37
N ASP A 53 1.63 18.00 -8.19
CA ASP A 53 1.40 18.30 -9.60
C ASP A 53 0.89 17.08 -10.38
N TRP A 54 1.39 15.88 -10.03
CA TRP A 54 0.91 14.66 -10.68
C TRP A 54 -0.57 14.39 -10.44
N LEU A 55 -1.05 14.51 -9.21
CA LEU A 55 -2.46 14.31 -8.86
C LEU A 55 -3.36 15.45 -9.31
N ILE A 56 -2.82 16.66 -9.46
CA ILE A 56 -3.54 17.80 -10.09
C ILE A 56 -3.79 17.50 -11.58
N GLN A 57 -2.80 16.94 -12.28
CA GLN A 57 -2.93 16.59 -13.70
C GLN A 57 -3.67 15.27 -13.93
N ASN A 58 -3.60 14.36 -13.00
CA ASN A 58 -4.19 13.01 -13.05
C ASN A 58 -5.03 12.75 -11.79
N PRO A 59 -6.14 13.45 -11.59
CA PRO A 59 -6.95 13.31 -10.38
C PRO A 59 -7.65 11.94 -10.33
N PRO A 60 -7.85 11.37 -9.14
CA PRO A 60 -8.65 10.16 -8.97
C PRO A 60 -10.05 10.32 -9.58
N GLN A 61 -10.46 9.32 -10.37
CA GLN A 61 -11.75 9.33 -11.07
C GLN A 61 -12.88 8.67 -10.24
N THR A 62 -12.53 7.88 -9.24
CA THR A 62 -13.51 7.19 -8.38
C THR A 62 -14.44 8.15 -7.66
N TYR A 63 -13.96 9.32 -7.39
CA TYR A 63 -14.76 10.36 -6.72
C TYR A 63 -15.80 11.00 -7.66
N GLY A 64 -15.55 11.00 -8.96
CA GLY A 64 -16.41 11.66 -9.94
C GLY A 64 -16.03 13.12 -10.14
N ASN A 65 -16.95 14.05 -9.83
CA ASN A 65 -16.72 15.48 -10.00
C ASN A 65 -16.55 16.18 -8.65
N GLY A 66 -15.63 17.15 -8.58
CA GLY A 66 -15.42 17.99 -7.41
C GLY A 66 -14.03 17.86 -6.81
N ASP A 67 -13.88 18.25 -5.55
CA ASP A 67 -12.61 18.18 -4.84
C ASP A 67 -12.42 16.81 -4.18
N TRP A 68 -11.69 15.93 -4.87
CA TRP A 68 -11.36 14.59 -4.38
C TRP A 68 -10.49 14.63 -3.10
N SER A 69 -9.69 15.67 -2.93
CA SER A 69 -8.74 15.80 -1.81
C SER A 69 -9.40 16.27 -0.51
N ALA A 70 -10.60 16.85 -0.59
CA ALA A 70 -11.38 17.31 0.55
C ALA A 70 -12.53 16.33 0.87
N ASP A 71 -13.74 16.70 0.55
CA ASP A 71 -14.94 15.92 0.88
C ASP A 71 -14.99 14.57 0.13
N GLY A 72 -14.31 14.48 -1.00
CA GLY A 72 -14.25 13.29 -1.84
C GLY A 72 -13.28 12.19 -1.42
N TRP A 73 -12.36 12.47 -0.53
CA TRP A 73 -11.30 11.53 -0.14
C TRP A 73 -11.82 10.17 0.33
N SER A 74 -12.95 10.16 1.04
CA SER A 74 -13.58 8.91 1.49
C SER A 74 -13.97 7.97 0.35
N SER A 75 -14.28 8.51 -0.82
CA SER A 75 -14.69 7.78 -2.04
C SER A 75 -13.52 7.37 -2.92
N VAL A 76 -12.34 8.00 -2.78
CA VAL A 76 -11.13 7.60 -3.50
C VAL A 76 -10.75 6.17 -3.13
N VAL A 77 -10.35 5.38 -4.12
CA VAL A 77 -10.04 3.95 -3.95
C VAL A 77 -8.53 3.72 -4.02
N ASP A 78 -8.05 2.87 -3.14
CA ASP A 78 -6.64 2.47 -3.06
C ASP A 78 -6.10 1.88 -4.36
N SER A 79 -6.88 1.03 -5.04
CA SER A 79 -6.48 0.43 -6.32
C SER A 79 -6.19 1.47 -7.40
N GLU A 80 -6.97 2.56 -7.43
CA GLU A 80 -6.72 3.67 -8.33
C GLU A 80 -5.45 4.43 -7.99
N LEU A 81 -5.20 4.67 -6.70
CA LEU A 81 -3.97 5.32 -6.24
C LEU A 81 -2.73 4.47 -6.54
N ILE A 82 -2.82 3.14 -6.41
CA ILE A 82 -1.72 2.23 -6.83
C ILE A 82 -1.44 2.42 -8.32
N MET A 83 -2.49 2.43 -9.17
CA MET A 83 -2.30 2.67 -10.59
C MET A 83 -1.67 4.02 -10.89
N LEU A 84 -2.13 5.10 -10.23
CA LEU A 84 -1.59 6.44 -10.41
C LEU A 84 -0.12 6.53 -9.98
N LEU A 85 0.29 5.86 -8.90
CA LEU A 85 1.70 5.75 -8.51
C LEU A 85 2.52 5.01 -9.56
N ILE A 86 2.04 3.85 -10.03
CA ILE A 86 2.69 3.08 -11.10
C ILE A 86 2.86 3.96 -12.35
N MET A 87 1.82 4.65 -12.78
CA MET A 87 1.89 5.52 -13.97
C MET A 87 2.87 6.67 -13.79
N LYS A 88 2.90 7.34 -12.60
CA LYS A 88 3.91 8.36 -12.29
C LYS A 88 5.33 7.80 -12.50
N LYS A 89 5.60 6.60 -12.01
CA LYS A 89 6.93 5.97 -12.12
C LYS A 89 7.25 5.52 -13.54
N ILE A 90 6.28 5.02 -14.29
CA ILE A 90 6.47 4.67 -15.72
C ILE A 90 6.81 5.93 -16.54
N VAL A 91 6.10 7.03 -16.33
CA VAL A 91 6.39 8.30 -17.01
C VAL A 91 7.78 8.83 -16.64
N GLN A 92 8.18 8.72 -15.38
CA GLN A 92 9.51 9.14 -14.90
C GLN A 92 10.64 8.30 -15.48
N SER A 93 10.50 6.97 -15.52
CA SER A 93 11.54 6.04 -16.01
C SER A 93 11.52 5.84 -17.52
N GLN A 94 10.41 6.15 -18.18
CA GLN A 94 10.14 5.83 -19.60
C GLN A 94 10.21 4.32 -19.91
N SER A 95 10.01 3.50 -18.89
CA SER A 95 10.06 2.03 -18.95
C SER A 95 8.97 1.44 -18.06
N VAL A 96 8.15 0.54 -18.63
CA VAL A 96 7.07 -0.10 -17.86
C VAL A 96 7.64 -0.97 -16.74
N ILE A 97 8.69 -1.75 -17.02
CA ILE A 97 9.28 -2.64 -16.02
C ILE A 97 9.95 -1.85 -14.90
N GLU A 98 10.76 -0.85 -15.22
CA GLU A 98 11.44 -0.02 -14.22
C GLU A 98 10.46 0.82 -13.40
N GLY A 99 9.41 1.34 -14.04
CA GLY A 99 8.34 2.06 -13.37
C GLY A 99 7.56 1.18 -12.39
N LEU A 100 7.22 -0.05 -12.79
CA LEU A 100 6.60 -1.05 -11.93
C LEU A 100 7.51 -1.43 -10.75
N GLU A 101 8.80 -1.71 -11.02
CA GLU A 101 9.79 -2.04 -9.98
C GLU A 101 9.92 -0.91 -8.96
N SER A 102 10.10 0.33 -9.45
CA SER A 102 10.20 1.51 -8.59
C SER A 102 8.95 1.71 -7.73
N ALA A 103 7.76 1.62 -8.33
CA ALA A 103 6.51 1.80 -7.60
C ALA A 103 6.31 0.71 -6.54
N VAL A 104 6.54 -0.57 -6.90
CA VAL A 104 6.42 -1.69 -5.97
C VAL A 104 7.44 -1.58 -4.84
N THR A 105 8.70 -1.29 -5.14
CA THR A 105 9.75 -1.08 -4.13
C THR A 105 9.37 0.02 -3.14
N MET A 106 8.91 1.19 -3.64
CA MET A 106 8.47 2.29 -2.78
C MET A 106 7.29 1.90 -1.89
N MET A 107 6.33 1.14 -2.41
CA MET A 107 5.20 0.65 -1.63
C MET A 107 5.65 -0.32 -0.54
N LEU A 108 6.54 -1.25 -0.86
CA LEU A 108 7.10 -2.21 0.11
C LEU A 108 7.91 -1.51 1.19
N ASP A 109 8.81 -0.59 0.83
CA ASP A 109 9.63 0.19 1.77
C ASP A 109 8.80 1.08 2.69
N SER A 110 7.68 1.58 2.19
CA SER A 110 6.71 2.35 2.99
C SER A 110 5.80 1.46 3.80
N GLY A 111 6.03 0.16 3.67
CA GLY A 111 5.42 -0.86 4.46
C GLY A 111 4.04 -1.27 3.99
N ILE A 112 3.68 -1.14 2.72
CA ILE A 112 2.60 -1.90 2.10
C ILE A 112 3.14 -3.31 1.87
N TYR A 113 2.48 -4.33 2.42
CA TYR A 113 2.96 -5.71 2.28
C TYR A 113 2.74 -6.26 0.87
N PRO A 114 3.57 -7.23 0.42
CA PRO A 114 3.35 -7.93 -0.83
C PRO A 114 1.93 -8.51 -0.94
N SER A 115 1.39 -9.07 0.16
CA SER A 115 0.02 -9.62 0.20
C SER A 115 -1.08 -8.60 -0.12
N MET A 116 -0.77 -7.31 -0.08
CA MET A 116 -1.68 -6.21 -0.43
C MET A 116 -1.51 -5.74 -1.88
N LEU A 117 -0.64 -6.38 -2.67
CA LEU A 117 -0.24 -5.89 -4.00
C LEU A 117 -0.48 -6.90 -5.12
N ASN A 118 -1.39 -7.87 -4.95
CA ASN A 118 -1.77 -8.72 -6.08
C ASN A 118 -2.42 -7.89 -7.18
N PHE A 119 -1.77 -7.79 -8.32
CA PHE A 119 -2.33 -7.04 -9.45
C PHE A 119 -1.98 -7.65 -10.81
N ILE A 120 -2.78 -7.28 -11.81
CA ILE A 120 -2.47 -7.46 -13.23
C ILE A 120 -2.51 -6.07 -13.86
N PHE A 121 -1.42 -5.70 -14.50
CA PHE A 121 -1.26 -4.47 -15.27
C PHE A 121 -1.04 -4.81 -16.74
N SER A 122 -1.53 -4.00 -17.65
CA SER A 122 -1.31 -4.14 -19.08
C SER A 122 -0.98 -2.81 -19.72
N ASP A 123 -0.02 -2.82 -20.66
CA ASP A 123 0.33 -1.72 -21.54
C ASP A 123 -0.25 -1.90 -22.96
N SER A 124 -1.29 -2.72 -23.12
CA SER A 124 -1.91 -3.14 -24.39
C SER A 124 -1.07 -4.09 -25.27
N LYS A 125 0.17 -4.36 -24.91
CA LYS A 125 1.08 -5.29 -25.62
C LYS A 125 1.43 -6.50 -24.76
N SER A 126 1.58 -6.26 -23.47
CA SER A 126 1.99 -7.25 -22.48
C SER A 126 1.05 -7.23 -21.28
N LEU A 127 1.01 -8.35 -20.56
CA LEU A 127 0.44 -8.46 -19.22
C LEU A 127 1.57 -8.58 -18.22
N PHE A 128 1.50 -7.80 -17.17
CA PHE A 128 2.41 -7.78 -16.04
C PHE A 128 1.63 -8.23 -14.81
N ILE A 129 1.96 -9.40 -14.30
CA ILE A 129 1.23 -10.03 -13.19
C ILE A 129 2.16 -10.05 -11.99
N TYR A 130 1.82 -9.29 -10.95
CA TYR A 130 2.60 -9.26 -9.72
C TYR A 130 1.96 -10.15 -8.65
N GLY A 131 2.75 -11.09 -8.16
CA GLY A 131 2.35 -12.02 -7.10
C GLY A 131 2.60 -11.41 -5.73
N GLY A 132 1.51 -11.12 -5.01
CA GLY A 132 1.57 -10.58 -3.64
C GLY A 132 1.15 -11.63 -2.64
N ASN A 133 1.60 -12.76 -2.46
CA ASN A 133 1.32 -13.77 -1.42
C ASN A 133 -0.18 -14.16 -1.24
N SER A 134 -1.07 -13.79 -2.17
CA SER A 134 -2.52 -14.12 -2.11
C SER A 134 -2.92 -15.22 -3.09
N GLY A 135 -1.97 -16.06 -3.49
CA GLY A 135 -2.24 -17.30 -4.19
C GLY A 135 -2.61 -17.16 -5.67
N LEU A 136 -2.12 -16.12 -6.37
CA LEU A 136 -2.25 -16.06 -7.83
C LEU A 136 -1.58 -17.28 -8.47
N LYS A 137 -2.25 -17.85 -9.46
CA LYS A 137 -1.76 -18.98 -10.24
C LYS A 137 -1.93 -18.68 -11.71
N ILE A 138 -1.01 -19.21 -12.51
CA ILE A 138 -1.04 -19.14 -13.96
C ILE A 138 -1.19 -20.54 -14.55
N MET A 139 -1.98 -20.63 -15.59
CA MET A 139 -2.10 -21.81 -16.44
C MET A 139 -1.81 -21.41 -17.86
N GLU A 140 -0.96 -22.17 -18.52
CA GLU A 140 -0.62 -22.03 -19.93
C GLU A 140 -1.22 -23.19 -20.72
N THR A 141 -1.80 -22.89 -21.86
CA THR A 141 -2.23 -23.83 -22.87
C THR A 141 -1.66 -23.41 -24.22
N ASP A 142 -1.80 -24.25 -25.23
CA ASP A 142 -1.37 -23.93 -26.61
C ASP A 142 -2.12 -22.73 -27.21
N GLU A 143 -3.26 -22.33 -26.63
CA GLU A 143 -4.14 -21.32 -27.20
C GLU A 143 -4.26 -20.06 -26.34
N TYR A 144 -4.12 -20.17 -24.99
CA TYR A 144 -4.35 -19.05 -24.07
C TYR A 144 -3.63 -19.21 -22.72
N PHE A 145 -3.52 -18.11 -22.02
CA PHE A 145 -3.13 -18.06 -20.63
C PHE A 145 -4.32 -17.74 -19.74
N SER A 146 -4.34 -18.31 -18.55
CA SER A 146 -5.29 -17.95 -17.51
C SER A 146 -4.55 -17.60 -16.21
N VAL A 147 -4.97 -16.52 -15.56
CA VAL A 147 -4.45 -16.11 -14.25
C VAL A 147 -5.61 -15.98 -13.28
N MET A 148 -5.56 -16.70 -12.17
CA MET A 148 -6.64 -16.71 -11.17
C MET A 148 -6.08 -16.88 -9.77
N SER A 149 -6.77 -16.31 -8.79
CA SER A 149 -6.51 -16.57 -7.37
C SER A 149 -7.16 -17.88 -6.89
N SER A 150 -8.27 -18.27 -7.52
CA SER A 150 -9.03 -19.50 -7.20
C SER A 150 -9.41 -20.23 -8.48
N PRO A 151 -8.53 -21.13 -8.98
CA PRO A 151 -8.85 -21.94 -10.16
C PRO A 151 -10.09 -22.81 -9.94
N PRO A 152 -10.88 -23.08 -11.00
CA PRO A 152 -11.99 -23.99 -10.94
C PRO A 152 -11.56 -25.41 -10.53
N THR A 153 -12.39 -26.10 -9.77
CA THR A 153 -12.10 -27.45 -9.25
C THR A 153 -12.22 -28.55 -10.30
N ASP A 154 -12.89 -28.29 -11.42
CA ASP A 154 -13.10 -29.20 -12.53
C ASP A 154 -11.95 -29.22 -13.55
N THR A 155 -10.97 -28.33 -13.40
CA THR A 155 -9.76 -28.26 -14.24
C THR A 155 -8.62 -29.17 -13.73
N GLN A 156 -8.92 -30.27 -13.07
CA GLN A 156 -7.93 -31.19 -12.47
C GLN A 156 -6.92 -31.80 -13.46
N SER A 157 -7.18 -31.73 -14.74
CA SER A 157 -6.26 -32.19 -15.80
C SER A 157 -5.24 -31.09 -16.24
N GLN A 158 -5.37 -29.87 -15.74
CA GLN A 158 -4.54 -28.72 -16.14
C GLN A 158 -3.64 -28.33 -14.98
N SER A 159 -2.35 -28.09 -15.29
CA SER A 159 -1.39 -27.62 -14.30
C SER A 159 -1.55 -26.12 -14.07
N TRP A 160 -1.66 -25.72 -12.80
CA TRP A 160 -1.69 -24.34 -12.38
C TRP A 160 -0.43 -24.03 -11.59
N ASP A 161 0.46 -23.27 -12.18
CA ASP A 161 1.72 -22.89 -11.55
C ASP A 161 1.51 -21.68 -10.64
N PRO A 162 2.02 -21.69 -9.41
CA PRO A 162 1.92 -20.55 -8.52
C PRO A 162 2.76 -19.36 -9.02
N ILE A 163 2.27 -18.16 -8.77
CA ILE A 163 3.05 -16.93 -8.83
C ILE A 163 3.43 -16.59 -7.38
N ASN A 164 4.73 -16.57 -7.11
CA ASN A 164 5.25 -16.43 -5.75
C ASN A 164 5.13 -14.98 -5.24
N SER A 165 5.32 -14.80 -3.95
CA SER A 165 5.41 -13.45 -3.36
C SER A 165 6.60 -12.70 -3.93
N ASN A 166 6.41 -11.43 -4.28
CA ASN A 166 7.42 -10.56 -4.92
C ASN A 166 7.94 -11.10 -6.27
N GLU A 167 7.12 -11.86 -6.96
CA GLU A 167 7.41 -12.32 -8.33
C GLU A 167 6.60 -11.51 -9.33
N LEU A 168 7.26 -11.02 -10.40
CA LEU A 168 6.58 -10.48 -11.56
C LEU A 168 6.63 -11.50 -12.71
N VAL A 169 5.48 -11.79 -13.30
CA VAL A 169 5.36 -12.56 -14.53
C VAL A 169 4.94 -11.63 -15.65
N VAL A 170 5.73 -11.59 -16.72
CA VAL A 170 5.44 -10.78 -17.92
C VAL A 170 5.09 -11.71 -19.07
N ILE A 171 3.90 -11.54 -19.60
CA ILE A 171 3.38 -12.32 -20.73
C ILE A 171 3.19 -11.38 -21.93
N ASN A 172 3.77 -11.73 -23.04
CA ASN A 172 3.50 -11.13 -24.33
C ASN A 172 3.21 -12.20 -25.39
N LYS A 173 3.06 -11.82 -26.65
CA LYS A 173 2.73 -12.77 -27.74
C LYS A 173 3.80 -13.83 -28.00
N GLU A 174 5.03 -13.61 -27.56
CA GLU A 174 6.20 -14.40 -27.93
C GLU A 174 6.80 -15.17 -26.75
N SER A 175 6.54 -14.70 -25.51
CA SER A 175 7.25 -15.24 -24.34
C SER A 175 6.49 -15.03 -23.02
N ILE A 176 6.83 -15.90 -22.05
CA ILE A 176 6.59 -15.69 -20.62
C ILE A 176 7.94 -15.48 -19.95
N ASN A 177 8.11 -14.35 -19.28
CA ASN A 177 9.31 -14.06 -18.49
C ASN A 177 8.92 -13.96 -17.02
N ARG A 178 9.72 -14.58 -16.16
CA ARG A 178 9.51 -14.58 -14.71
C ARG A 178 10.68 -13.86 -14.02
N TYR A 179 10.35 -12.98 -13.10
CA TYR A 179 11.27 -12.22 -12.26
C TYR A 179 10.98 -12.58 -10.79
N PRO A 180 11.64 -13.63 -10.24
CA PRO A 180 11.29 -14.21 -8.92
C PRO A 180 11.51 -13.27 -7.73
N THR A 181 12.36 -12.27 -7.87
CA THR A 181 12.62 -11.23 -6.87
C THR A 181 12.57 -9.89 -7.59
N PHE A 182 11.34 -9.43 -7.83
CA PHE A 182 11.12 -8.30 -8.73
C PHE A 182 11.49 -6.97 -8.09
N ALA A 183 11.01 -6.73 -6.87
CA ALA A 183 11.29 -5.49 -6.17
C ALA A 183 12.37 -5.70 -5.11
N SER A 184 13.38 -4.85 -5.11
CA SER A 184 14.42 -4.83 -4.08
C SER A 184 13.88 -4.09 -2.87
N VAL A 185 13.56 -4.82 -1.79
CA VAL A 185 13.33 -4.18 -0.48
C VAL A 185 14.69 -3.80 0.09
N SER A 186 14.84 -2.58 0.57
CA SER A 186 16.09 -2.08 1.16
C SER A 186 16.53 -2.79 2.46
N ASN A 187 15.82 -3.84 2.85
CA ASN A 187 16.20 -4.74 3.95
C ASN A 187 16.47 -6.13 3.38
N ASP A 188 17.70 -6.57 3.51
CA ASP A 188 18.25 -7.89 3.13
C ASP A 188 17.60 -9.05 3.89
N ASP A 189 16.28 -9.31 3.71
CA ASP A 189 15.70 -10.55 4.20
C ASP A 189 14.75 -11.18 3.17
N PRO A 190 15.17 -12.30 2.50
CA PRO A 190 14.33 -13.05 1.56
C PRO A 190 13.16 -13.80 2.24
N ASN A 191 13.09 -13.76 3.55
CA ASN A 191 11.98 -14.26 4.35
C ASN A 191 11.24 -13.09 4.98
N ILE A 192 10.35 -12.42 4.23
CA ILE A 192 9.32 -11.58 4.87
C ILE A 192 8.34 -12.54 5.57
N VAL A 193 8.77 -13.11 6.66
CA VAL A 193 7.89 -13.57 7.73
C VAL A 193 7.20 -12.30 8.24
N PHE A 194 5.88 -12.31 8.35
CA PHE A 194 5.16 -11.25 9.07
C PHE A 194 5.92 -11.00 10.36
N PRO A 195 6.28 -9.76 10.69
CA PRO A 195 7.02 -9.54 11.92
C PRO A 195 6.19 -10.11 13.05
N ASP A 196 6.76 -11.10 13.77
CA ASP A 196 6.16 -11.66 14.98
C ASP A 196 5.99 -10.58 16.07
N SER A 197 6.47 -9.36 15.80
CA SER A 197 6.50 -8.24 16.73
C SER A 197 5.99 -6.95 16.08
N PRO A 198 5.38 -6.05 16.86
CA PRO A 198 4.91 -4.75 16.39
C PRO A 198 6.08 -3.91 15.88
N LYS A 199 5.87 -3.19 14.77
CA LYS A 199 6.84 -2.29 14.15
C LYS A 199 6.32 -0.86 14.21
N LEU A 200 7.11 0.03 14.78
CA LEU A 200 6.90 1.47 14.77
C LEU A 200 7.84 2.09 13.74
N PHE A 201 7.28 2.70 12.71
CA PHE A 201 8.08 3.44 11.73
C PHE A 201 8.49 4.79 12.31
N SER A 202 9.56 5.36 11.80
CA SER A 202 10.04 6.67 12.27
C SER A 202 8.93 7.72 12.16
N PRO A 203 8.46 8.31 13.28
CA PRO A 203 7.46 9.36 13.23
C PRO A 203 7.99 10.60 12.54
N TYR A 204 7.15 11.29 11.74
CA TYR A 204 7.56 12.48 11.01
C TYR A 204 6.46 13.56 10.97
N PRO A 205 6.86 14.82 10.76
CA PRO A 205 8.22 15.34 10.81
C PRO A 205 8.85 15.18 12.21
N ASN A 206 10.16 15.08 12.30
CA ASN A 206 10.86 15.04 13.59
C ASN A 206 12.20 15.78 13.46
N PRO A 207 12.38 16.97 14.05
CA PRO A 207 11.46 17.68 14.96
C PRO A 207 10.14 18.14 14.32
N PHE A 208 9.10 18.34 15.13
CA PHE A 208 7.79 18.81 14.67
C PHE A 208 7.29 19.99 15.52
N ASN A 209 6.45 20.84 14.92
CA ASN A 209 5.86 22.02 15.57
C ASN A 209 4.33 22.05 15.56
N GLY A 210 3.71 21.04 14.98
CA GLY A 210 2.25 20.91 14.88
C GLY A 210 1.82 19.45 14.93
N ARG A 211 1.33 18.92 13.82
CA ARG A 211 0.88 17.54 13.72
C ARG A 211 2.05 16.59 13.47
N LEU A 212 2.12 15.51 14.22
CA LEU A 212 3.05 14.40 14.02
C LEU A 212 2.30 13.23 13.37
N THR A 213 2.93 12.61 12.39
CA THR A 213 2.46 11.37 11.77
C THR A 213 3.18 10.19 12.40
N ILE A 214 2.43 9.21 12.86
CA ILE A 214 2.94 7.96 13.46
C ILE A 214 2.40 6.79 12.63
N ASN A 215 3.28 6.16 11.86
CA ASN A 215 2.98 4.95 11.11
C ASN A 215 3.37 3.73 11.93
N PHE A 216 2.56 2.69 11.89
CA PHE A 216 2.80 1.48 12.68
C PHE A 216 2.27 0.24 12.00
N ASP A 217 2.76 -0.89 12.49
CA ASP A 217 2.33 -2.23 12.13
C ASP A 217 2.25 -3.06 13.40
N VAL A 218 1.11 -3.65 13.67
CA VAL A 218 0.94 -4.49 14.87
C VAL A 218 1.37 -5.94 14.65
N GLY A 219 1.82 -6.28 13.44
CA GLY A 219 2.21 -7.64 13.09
C GLY A 219 1.04 -8.62 13.20
N ILE A 220 1.31 -9.81 13.75
CA ILE A 220 0.30 -10.85 13.97
C ILE A 220 -0.57 -10.60 15.21
N SER A 221 -0.28 -9.57 16.00
CA SER A 221 -1.03 -9.29 17.24
C SER A 221 -2.45 -8.86 16.94
N GLN A 222 -3.41 -9.35 17.71
CA GLN A 222 -4.83 -8.99 17.54
C GLN A 222 -5.15 -7.59 18.08
N SER A 223 -4.31 -7.06 18.97
CA SER A 223 -4.45 -5.72 19.53
C SER A 223 -3.09 -5.12 19.87
N ALA A 224 -3.01 -3.80 19.80
CA ALA A 224 -1.86 -3.04 20.22
C ALA A 224 -2.28 -1.69 20.82
N THR A 225 -1.36 -1.03 21.49
CA THR A 225 -1.57 0.31 22.03
C THR A 225 -0.44 1.22 21.62
N ILE A 226 -0.78 2.37 21.05
CA ILE A 226 0.16 3.47 20.87
C ILE A 226 0.06 4.38 22.08
N SER A 227 1.19 4.58 22.76
CA SER A 227 1.32 5.49 23.90
C SER A 227 2.41 6.52 23.64
N ILE A 228 2.23 7.75 24.13
CA ILE A 228 3.26 8.78 24.08
C ILE A 228 3.56 9.20 25.50
N TYR A 229 4.85 9.24 25.82
CA TYR A 229 5.35 9.59 27.16
C TYR A 229 6.23 10.85 27.08
N SER A 230 6.16 11.69 28.09
CA SER A 230 7.18 12.68 28.36
C SER A 230 8.49 12.02 28.78
N ILE A 231 9.59 12.75 28.76
CA ILE A 231 10.90 12.24 29.22
C ILE A 231 10.90 11.80 30.69
N ASN A 232 9.96 12.33 31.49
CA ASN A 232 9.81 11.94 32.91
C ASN A 232 8.95 10.66 33.08
N GLY A 233 8.58 9.98 31.99
CA GLY A 233 7.77 8.77 32.01
C GLY A 233 6.26 9.01 32.17
N THR A 234 5.80 10.26 32.17
CA THR A 234 4.36 10.56 32.23
C THR A 234 3.72 10.25 30.90
N LYS A 235 2.70 9.40 30.88
CA LYS A 235 1.92 9.10 29.68
C LYS A 235 1.01 10.28 29.34
N VAL A 236 1.25 10.90 28.19
CA VAL A 236 0.49 12.07 27.72
C VAL A 236 -0.57 11.72 26.68
N PHE A 237 -0.43 10.60 25.99
CA PHE A 237 -1.39 10.11 25.01
C PHE A 237 -1.46 8.59 25.01
N SER A 238 -2.63 8.03 24.73
CA SER A 238 -2.81 6.60 24.53
C SER A 238 -3.97 6.34 23.59
N LYS A 239 -3.76 5.43 22.63
CA LYS A 239 -4.78 4.96 21.70
C LYS A 239 -4.66 3.45 21.51
N SER A 240 -5.74 2.72 21.80
CA SER A 240 -5.81 1.30 21.48
C SER A 240 -6.10 1.11 20.00
N ILE A 241 -5.43 0.12 19.41
CA ILE A 241 -5.57 -0.32 18.02
C ILE A 241 -6.13 -1.73 18.06
N SER A 242 -7.30 -1.95 17.49
CA SER A 242 -7.90 -3.28 17.36
C SER A 242 -7.61 -3.87 15.98
N HIS A 243 -7.76 -5.18 15.85
CA HIS A 243 -7.63 -5.89 14.57
C HIS A 243 -8.64 -5.36 13.51
N ALA A 244 -9.80 -4.90 13.96
CA ALA A 244 -10.80 -4.25 13.10
C ALA A 244 -10.33 -2.90 12.53
N ASP A 245 -9.37 -2.24 13.20
CA ASP A 245 -8.78 -0.95 12.78
C ASP A 245 -7.62 -1.11 11.78
N LYS A 246 -7.38 -2.33 11.27
CA LYS A 246 -6.28 -2.79 10.41
C LYS A 246 -4.97 -3.01 11.19
N ASN A 247 -4.33 -4.13 10.94
CA ASN A 247 -3.04 -4.53 11.56
C ASN A 247 -1.94 -3.50 11.35
N ARG A 248 -2.12 -2.62 10.39
CA ARG A 248 -1.23 -1.55 10.03
C ARG A 248 -2.02 -0.26 9.86
N GLY A 249 -1.48 0.84 10.33
CA GLY A 249 -2.17 2.11 10.25
C GLY A 249 -1.28 3.31 10.46
N ARG A 250 -1.96 4.44 10.41
CA ARG A 250 -1.40 5.75 10.68
C ARG A 250 -2.28 6.44 11.70
N ILE A 251 -1.66 7.11 12.64
CA ILE A 251 -2.33 8.09 13.48
C ILE A 251 -1.66 9.46 13.33
N TYR A 252 -2.49 10.46 13.41
CA TYR A 252 -2.06 11.85 13.52
C TYR A 252 -2.20 12.28 14.97
N TRP A 253 -1.13 12.84 15.50
CA TRP A 253 -1.13 13.33 16.86
C TRP A 253 -0.72 14.80 16.87
N ASN A 254 -1.56 15.63 17.45
CA ASN A 254 -1.20 17.00 17.83
C ASN A 254 -0.61 16.97 19.24
N PRO A 255 0.34 17.86 19.60
CA PRO A 255 1.03 17.82 20.90
C PRO A 255 0.10 18.27 22.03
N LYS A 256 -0.91 17.46 22.28
CA LYS A 256 -1.91 17.60 23.34
C LYS A 256 -1.96 16.32 24.15
N ASN A 257 -2.28 16.44 25.43
CA ASN A 257 -2.55 15.28 26.27
C ASN A 257 -3.99 14.74 26.05
N ASN A 258 -4.34 13.66 26.74
CA ASN A 258 -5.67 13.06 26.64
C ASN A 258 -6.83 13.97 27.14
N PHE A 259 -6.49 15.11 27.76
CA PHE A 259 -7.45 16.11 28.23
C PHE A 259 -7.51 17.34 27.30
N ASP A 260 -6.94 17.24 26.09
CA ASP A 260 -6.85 18.32 25.09
C ASP A 260 -6.00 19.54 25.52
N GLU A 261 -5.14 19.38 26.52
CA GLU A 261 -4.23 20.42 26.98
C GLU A 261 -2.93 20.40 26.16
N ASN A 262 -2.46 21.60 25.79
CA ASN A 262 -1.23 21.75 25.00
C ASN A 262 0.00 21.34 25.81
N LEU A 263 0.86 20.55 25.19
CA LEU A 263 2.13 20.12 25.77
C LEU A 263 3.23 21.19 25.61
N SER A 264 4.28 21.07 26.41
CA SER A 264 5.48 21.92 26.31
C SER A 264 6.43 21.37 25.26
N SER A 265 7.25 22.26 24.66
CA SER A 265 8.37 21.82 23.80
C SER A 265 9.29 20.90 24.59
N GLY A 266 9.78 19.85 23.94
CA GLY A 266 10.65 18.87 24.58
C GLY A 266 10.71 17.54 23.86
N LEU A 267 11.46 16.62 24.47
CA LEU A 267 11.61 15.26 24.01
C LEU A 267 10.45 14.39 24.54
N TYR A 268 9.87 13.60 23.65
CA TYR A 268 8.85 12.62 23.95
C TYR A 268 9.23 11.24 23.38
N ILE A 269 8.61 10.19 23.88
CA ILE A 269 8.80 8.81 23.43
C ILE A 269 7.46 8.30 22.96
N VAL A 270 7.40 7.89 21.70
CA VAL A 270 6.27 7.12 21.14
C VAL A 270 6.58 5.65 21.34
N GLU A 271 5.65 4.92 21.89
CA GLU A 271 5.71 3.47 22.08
C GLU A 271 4.51 2.81 21.40
N LEU A 272 4.77 1.77 20.62
CA LEU A 272 3.78 0.81 20.17
C LEU A 272 3.99 -0.48 20.96
N SER A 273 3.01 -0.89 21.74
CA SER A 273 3.06 -2.11 22.51
C SER A 273 1.92 -3.06 22.14
N SER A 274 2.23 -4.33 21.99
CA SER A 274 1.29 -5.44 21.83
C SER A 274 1.36 -6.38 23.04
N GLU A 275 0.59 -7.44 23.02
CA GLU A 275 0.60 -8.46 24.09
C GLU A 275 1.96 -9.18 24.23
N ILE A 276 2.76 -9.18 23.15
CA ILE A 276 4.00 -9.98 23.08
C ILE A 276 5.24 -9.09 23.20
N ASN A 277 5.24 -7.92 22.51
CA ASN A 277 6.43 -7.07 22.37
C ASN A 277 6.06 -5.59 22.32
N SER A 278 7.07 -4.74 22.53
CA SER A 278 6.95 -3.29 22.31
C SER A 278 8.13 -2.74 21.52
N THR A 279 7.89 -1.64 20.81
CA THR A 279 8.90 -0.86 20.10
C THR A 279 8.67 0.62 20.35
N SER A 280 9.75 1.41 20.37
CA SER A 280 9.64 2.84 20.67
C SER A 280 10.53 3.71 19.80
N SER A 281 10.17 4.98 19.67
CA SER A 281 10.90 6.00 18.92
C SER A 281 10.89 7.33 19.67
N LYS A 282 11.99 8.10 19.55
CA LYS A 282 12.12 9.43 20.12
C LYS A 282 11.61 10.48 19.16
N ILE A 283 10.86 11.44 19.67
CA ILE A 283 10.34 12.58 18.92
C ILE A 283 10.64 13.90 19.64
N MET A 284 10.90 14.96 18.88
CA MET A 284 11.19 16.29 19.42
C MET A 284 10.08 17.27 19.02
N PHE A 285 9.34 17.76 20.00
CA PHE A 285 8.34 18.80 19.79
C PHE A 285 8.97 20.18 20.04
N ILE A 286 8.75 21.12 19.10
CA ILE A 286 9.22 22.49 19.15
C ILE A 286 8.01 23.40 18.89
N LYS A 287 7.68 24.28 19.86
CA LYS A 287 6.64 25.30 19.68
C LYS A 287 7.11 26.38 18.74
#